data_310f54d494d562a1f26667c3134396e8
#
_entry.id   310f54d494d562a1f26667c3134396e8
#
_cell.length_a   1.000
_cell.length_b   1.000
_cell.length_c   1.000
_cell.angle_alpha   90.00
_cell.angle_beta   90.00
_cell.angle_gamma   90.00
#
_symmetry.space_group_name_H-M   'P 1'
#
loop_
_entity.id
_entity.type
_entity.pdbx_description
1 polymer ?
#
loop_
_entity_poly.entity_id
_entity_poly.type
_entity_poly.pdbx_seq_one_letter_code
_entity_poly.pdbx_strand_id
1 'polypeptide(L)'
;MCGTAQRHSSGKQLVNSMGPCDRIIALTDVVPLPYRSTRLSSAHLPTTTFARHSACCLSTSSPLRSASTASNTQVFHDVAPLRKFRRDLLLKDRTVGLVPTMGALHEGHLSLVRHAAAENTDVFVTVYVNPTQFGLNEDLASYPKTWEADMEMLHKLDQELASAGKGRVSAVFAPSTKTMYPTQPPDSSIPGVGSFVEMRPLGQLLEGASRPVFFRGVATVCMKLFNICAPERAYFGQKDVQQTAVIRKLIKDFHLNMEMRIIPTSREPDGLALSSRNVYLGARRRAVGIVLNQALRRAEAQYKAGKRLRGDILWPAVDHGDATLLAQETMEPSRRAKFEVDYISLADPDTMEEVDQVDDTKGAILSGAVKMLPIEEPQEDEELGVGGGQIPVRLIDNIVLDPVK
;
A
#
# COMPACT_ATOMS: atom_id res chain seq x y z
N MET A 1 -40.40 -41.38 48.17
CA MET A 1 -39.30 -41.81 49.00
C MET A 1 -38.18 -40.84 48.71
N CYS A 2 -38.03 -39.78 49.46
CA CYS A 2 -37.13 -39.59 50.62
C CYS A 2 -35.69 -39.95 50.21
N GLY A 3 -34.74 -39.11 50.31
CA GLY A 3 -34.36 -38.02 51.18
C GLY A 3 -33.12 -37.31 50.63
N THR A 4 -33.09 -36.17 50.91
CA THR A 4 -32.40 -35.34 51.90
C THR A 4 -31.04 -34.81 51.51
N ALA A 5 -31.03 -33.52 51.55
CA ALA A 5 -29.96 -32.56 51.50
C ALA A 5 -28.80 -32.81 52.50
N GLN A 6 -27.63 -32.30 52.17
CA GLN A 6 -26.80 -31.62 53.16
C GLN A 6 -25.87 -30.55 52.54
N ARG A 7 -25.97 -29.34 53.09
CA ARG A 7 -25.03 -28.22 52.96
C ARG A 7 -23.88 -28.38 53.94
N HIS A 8 -22.70 -27.94 53.56
CA HIS A 8 -21.71 -27.27 54.43
C HIS A 8 -20.84 -26.38 53.53
N SER A 9 -20.85 -25.16 53.59
CA SER A 9 -20.45 -24.02 54.46
C SER A 9 -18.95 -24.04 54.81
N SER A 10 -18.37 -22.89 54.46
CA SER A 10 -17.34 -22.09 55.09
C SER A 10 -15.86 -22.42 54.81
N GLY A 11 -15.16 -21.33 54.54
CA GLY A 11 -13.73 -21.22 54.71
C GLY A 11 -13.13 -20.05 53.95
N LYS A 12 -13.35 -18.80 54.42
CA LYS A 12 -12.51 -17.65 54.08
C LYS A 12 -11.09 -17.90 54.58
N GLN A 13 -10.10 -17.68 53.74
CA GLN A 13 -8.81 -17.15 54.19
C GLN A 13 -8.24 -16.18 53.19
N LEU A 14 -8.18 -14.93 53.60
CA LEU A 14 -7.31 -13.89 53.09
C LEU A 14 -5.87 -14.26 53.44
N VAL A 15 -4.98 -14.24 52.46
CA VAL A 15 -3.57 -14.00 52.71
C VAL A 15 -3.12 -12.92 51.72
N ASN A 16 -2.82 -11.78 52.32
CA ASN A 16 -1.98 -10.71 51.78
C ASN A 16 -0.57 -11.28 51.52
N SER A 17 0.08 -10.84 50.44
CA SER A 17 1.34 -10.12 50.54
C SER A 17 2.20 -10.22 49.28
N MET A 18 2.72 -9.08 48.89
CA MET A 18 4.02 -8.79 48.33
C MET A 18 4.27 -9.16 46.87
N GLY A 19 4.41 -8.09 46.07
CA GLY A 19 5.03 -8.09 44.78
C GLY A 19 6.54 -8.39 44.87
N PRO A 20 7.15 -8.74 43.78
CA PRO A 20 8.58 -8.58 43.58
C PRO A 20 8.89 -7.36 42.72
N CYS A 21 9.57 -6.48 43.37
CA CYS A 21 10.43 -5.46 42.83
C CYS A 21 11.49 -6.01 41.85
N ASP A 22 11.77 -5.21 40.86
CA ASP A 22 13.11 -4.87 40.37
C ASP A 22 14.09 -5.99 40.00
N ARG A 23 14.20 -6.22 38.70
CA ARG A 23 15.51 -6.43 38.10
C ARG A 23 15.68 -5.51 36.90
N ILE A 24 16.10 -4.28 37.20
CA ILE A 24 16.82 -3.40 36.26
C ILE A 24 18.17 -4.06 36.04
N ILE A 25 18.40 -4.59 34.84
CA ILE A 25 19.77 -4.92 34.43
C ILE A 25 20.34 -3.61 33.88
N ALA A 26 21.18 -2.98 34.70
CA ALA A 26 22.03 -1.91 34.31
C ALA A 26 23.10 -2.44 33.35
N LEU A 27 23.06 -2.00 32.12
CA LEU A 27 24.19 -2.05 31.19
C LEU A 27 25.05 -0.81 31.48
N THR A 28 25.99 -0.93 32.38
CA THR A 28 27.11 -0.02 32.52
C THR A 28 28.36 -0.72 31.98
N ASP A 29 29.18 0.10 31.33
CA ASP A 29 30.55 -0.08 30.90
C ASP A 29 30.75 -0.27 29.38
N VAL A 30 30.61 0.87 28.67
CA VAL A 30 31.35 1.11 27.45
C VAL A 30 32.50 2.05 27.80
N VAL A 31 33.68 1.51 27.84
CA VAL A 31 34.95 2.25 28.03
C VAL A 31 35.20 3.11 26.79
N PRO A 32 35.43 4.43 26.91
CA PRO A 32 35.77 5.25 25.76
C PRO A 32 37.26 5.09 25.41
N LEU A 33 37.54 4.68 24.20
CA LEU A 33 38.90 4.73 23.62
C LEU A 33 39.30 6.18 23.37
N PRO A 34 40.57 6.56 23.62
CA PRO A 34 41.04 7.95 23.50
C PRO A 34 41.15 8.38 22.02
N TYR A 35 40.51 9.47 21.70
CA TYR A 35 40.60 10.15 20.41
C TYR A 35 41.97 10.85 20.31
N ARG A 36 42.85 10.33 19.44
CA ARG A 36 44.08 11.01 19.06
C ARG A 36 43.79 12.07 18.03
N SER A 37 43.83 13.33 18.41
CA SER A 37 43.85 14.46 17.50
C SER A 37 45.22 14.58 16.84
N THR A 38 45.31 14.30 15.56
CA THR A 38 46.45 14.70 14.73
C THR A 38 46.15 16.05 14.09
N ARG A 39 46.83 17.08 14.52
CA ARG A 39 46.87 18.39 13.84
C ARG A 39 47.57 18.21 12.49
N LEU A 40 46.84 18.47 11.40
CA LEU A 40 47.47 18.66 10.09
C LEU A 40 47.77 20.14 9.91
N SER A 41 49.04 20.41 9.71
CA SER A 41 49.61 21.70 9.42
C SER A 41 49.19 22.19 8.03
N SER A 42 48.89 23.49 7.95
CA SER A 42 48.59 24.24 6.75
C SER A 42 49.80 24.25 5.79
N ALA A 43 49.62 23.71 4.60
CA ALA A 43 50.52 23.88 3.47
C ALA A 43 49.89 24.84 2.45
N HIS A 44 50.64 25.88 2.11
CA HIS A 44 50.32 26.90 1.11
C HIS A 44 50.16 26.29 -0.30
N LEU A 45 49.08 26.62 -0.96
CA LEU A 45 48.88 26.38 -2.40
C LEU A 45 49.33 27.63 -3.18
N PRO A 46 50.06 27.45 -4.29
CA PRO A 46 50.40 28.56 -5.17
C PRO A 46 49.25 28.87 -6.12
N THR A 47 48.95 30.15 -6.26
CA THR A 47 48.06 30.76 -7.25
C THR A 47 48.59 30.57 -8.67
N THR A 48 47.90 29.81 -9.51
CA THR A 48 48.15 29.80 -10.96
C THR A 48 47.05 30.58 -11.67
N THR A 49 47.51 31.62 -12.36
CA THR A 49 46.75 32.49 -13.27
C THR A 49 46.25 31.70 -14.49
N PHE A 50 44.93 31.65 -14.70
CA PHE A 50 44.35 31.10 -15.93
C PHE A 50 44.28 32.15 -17.02
N ALA A 51 45.01 31.89 -18.11
CA ALA A 51 44.89 32.62 -19.36
C ALA A 51 43.61 32.23 -20.09
N ARG A 52 42.81 33.23 -20.48
CA ARG A 52 41.64 33.05 -21.36
C ARG A 52 42.13 32.71 -22.79
N HIS A 53 41.76 31.51 -23.25
CA HIS A 53 41.78 31.21 -24.66
C HIS A 53 40.33 31.13 -25.18
N SER A 54 40.03 32.07 -26.10
CA SER A 54 38.81 31.99 -26.94
C SER A 54 38.94 30.82 -27.92
N ALA A 55 38.06 29.86 -27.82
CA ALA A 55 37.94 28.79 -28.80
C ALA A 55 36.66 28.96 -29.63
N CYS A 56 36.91 29.02 -30.89
CA CYS A 56 36.00 29.17 -32.00
C CYS A 56 34.97 28.00 -32.07
N CYS A 57 33.68 28.32 -32.21
CA CYS A 57 32.63 27.38 -32.48
C CYS A 57 32.83 26.70 -33.86
N LEU A 58 33.07 25.39 -33.87
CA LEU A 58 32.81 24.54 -35.00
C LEU A 58 31.60 23.66 -34.67
N SER A 59 30.49 23.98 -35.27
CA SER A 59 29.27 23.18 -35.25
C SER A 59 29.48 21.90 -36.08
N THR A 60 29.70 20.77 -35.39
CA THR A 60 29.55 19.46 -36.02
C THR A 60 28.16 18.93 -35.67
N SER A 61 27.28 18.94 -36.67
CA SER A 61 26.00 18.23 -36.61
C SER A 61 26.28 16.71 -36.54
N SER A 62 26.18 16.16 -35.33
CA SER A 62 26.13 14.72 -35.13
C SER A 62 24.80 14.19 -35.67
N PRO A 63 24.78 13.10 -36.45
CA PRO A 63 23.52 12.52 -36.91
C PRO A 63 22.76 12.00 -35.67
N LEU A 64 21.49 12.39 -35.57
CA LEU A 64 20.52 11.80 -34.66
C LEU A 64 20.53 10.28 -34.89
N ARG A 65 21.12 9.54 -33.95
CA ARG A 65 20.94 8.11 -33.87
C ARG A 65 19.44 7.86 -33.72
N SER A 66 18.84 7.21 -34.73
CA SER A 66 17.51 6.65 -34.60
C SER A 66 17.50 5.72 -33.37
N ALA A 67 16.81 6.15 -32.32
CA ALA A 67 16.63 5.32 -31.14
C ALA A 67 15.90 4.06 -31.59
N SER A 68 16.53 2.91 -31.38
CA SER A 68 15.89 1.60 -31.48
C SER A 68 14.63 1.61 -30.62
N THR A 69 13.48 1.37 -31.21
CA THR A 69 12.15 1.31 -30.55
C THR A 69 11.94 0.05 -29.72
N ALA A 70 12.98 -0.77 -29.53
CA ALA A 70 12.88 -1.96 -28.68
C ALA A 70 12.81 -1.56 -27.19
N SER A 71 11.80 -2.04 -26.50
CA SER A 71 11.74 -1.95 -25.02
C SER A 71 13.00 -2.62 -24.44
N ASN A 72 13.69 -1.89 -23.58
CA ASN A 72 14.90 -2.39 -22.89
C ASN A 72 14.61 -2.84 -21.45
N THR A 73 13.36 -3.15 -21.15
CA THR A 73 12.91 -3.63 -19.84
C THR A 73 13.55 -4.99 -19.54
N GLN A 74 14.30 -5.06 -18.43
CA GLN A 74 14.92 -6.31 -17.99
C GLN A 74 14.07 -6.96 -16.90
N VAL A 75 13.91 -8.28 -16.98
CA VAL A 75 13.21 -9.07 -15.94
C VAL A 75 14.22 -9.71 -15.01
N PHE A 76 14.03 -9.53 -13.72
CA PHE A 76 14.86 -10.08 -12.67
C PHE A 76 14.02 -10.97 -11.74
N HIS A 77 14.54 -12.15 -11.41
CA HIS A 77 13.94 -13.08 -10.45
C HIS A 77 14.75 -13.19 -9.17
N ASP A 78 16.02 -12.79 -9.21
CA ASP A 78 16.96 -12.90 -8.11
C ASP A 78 17.48 -11.54 -7.65
N VAL A 79 17.80 -11.46 -6.35
CA VAL A 79 18.23 -10.22 -5.69
C VAL A 79 19.59 -9.74 -6.19
N ALA A 80 20.58 -10.64 -6.37
CA ALA A 80 21.95 -10.25 -6.68
C ALA A 80 22.08 -9.59 -8.07
N PRO A 81 21.48 -10.12 -9.16
CA PRO A 81 21.48 -9.44 -10.47
C PRO A 81 20.80 -8.09 -10.45
N LEU A 82 19.64 -7.95 -9.76
CA LEU A 82 18.94 -6.69 -9.66
C LEU A 82 19.76 -5.64 -8.90
N ARG A 83 20.39 -6.01 -7.77
CA ARG A 83 21.27 -5.11 -7.02
C ARG A 83 22.47 -4.65 -7.83
N LYS A 84 23.05 -5.54 -8.63
CA LYS A 84 24.13 -5.17 -9.57
C LYS A 84 23.64 -4.14 -10.58
N PHE A 85 22.49 -4.40 -11.22
CA PHE A 85 21.87 -3.46 -12.16
C PHE A 85 21.57 -2.10 -11.50
N ARG A 86 20.98 -2.11 -10.29
CA ARG A 86 20.73 -0.89 -9.52
C ARG A 86 22.01 -0.10 -9.22
N ARG A 87 23.09 -0.81 -8.82
CA ARG A 87 24.40 -0.18 -8.60
C ARG A 87 24.95 0.47 -9.86
N ASP A 88 24.83 -0.18 -11.01
CA ASP A 88 25.29 0.35 -12.30
C ASP A 88 24.51 1.63 -12.69
N LEU A 89 23.22 1.73 -12.34
CA LEU A 89 22.43 2.95 -12.50
C LEU A 89 22.90 4.06 -11.55
N LEU A 90 23.12 3.74 -10.28
CA LEU A 90 23.60 4.71 -9.28
C LEU A 90 24.94 5.32 -9.67
N LEU A 91 25.87 4.51 -10.16
CA LEU A 91 27.19 4.98 -10.64
C LEU A 91 27.10 5.88 -11.89
N LYS A 92 25.95 5.88 -12.57
CA LYS A 92 25.64 6.77 -13.71
C LYS A 92 24.76 7.95 -13.32
N ASP A 93 24.63 8.22 -12.03
CA ASP A 93 23.77 9.27 -11.46
C ASP A 93 22.30 9.18 -11.91
N ARG A 94 21.80 7.95 -12.06
CA ARG A 94 20.41 7.67 -12.47
C ARG A 94 19.55 7.37 -11.26
N THR A 95 18.36 7.95 -11.25
CA THR A 95 17.37 7.78 -10.17
C THR A 95 16.39 6.65 -10.50
N VAL A 96 15.94 5.94 -9.47
CA VAL A 96 14.98 4.85 -9.57
C VAL A 96 13.69 5.17 -8.81
N GLY A 97 12.57 5.15 -9.54
CA GLY A 97 11.23 5.11 -8.95
C GLY A 97 10.73 3.68 -8.83
N LEU A 98 10.29 3.25 -7.65
CA LEU A 98 9.77 1.91 -7.40
C LEU A 98 8.24 1.92 -7.39
N VAL A 99 7.62 1.02 -8.15
CA VAL A 99 6.18 0.75 -8.12
C VAL A 99 5.95 -0.69 -7.66
N PRO A 100 5.66 -0.90 -6.37
CA PRO A 100 5.38 -2.24 -5.84
C PRO A 100 3.99 -2.71 -6.26
N THR A 101 3.91 -3.88 -6.91
CA THR A 101 2.64 -4.51 -7.29
C THR A 101 2.64 -6.02 -7.02
N MET A 102 1.45 -6.61 -7.04
CA MET A 102 1.27 -8.06 -7.01
C MET A 102 0.96 -8.66 -8.38
N GLY A 103 1.03 -7.87 -9.45
CA GLY A 103 0.55 -8.25 -10.77
C GLY A 103 -0.96 -7.95 -10.95
N ALA A 104 -1.58 -8.54 -11.96
CA ALA A 104 -2.93 -8.20 -12.44
C ALA A 104 -3.08 -6.69 -12.63
N LEU A 105 -2.19 -6.15 -13.48
CA LEU A 105 -2.05 -4.72 -13.67
C LEU A 105 -3.31 -4.14 -14.33
N HIS A 106 -3.61 -2.94 -13.97
CA HIS A 106 -4.71 -2.14 -14.53
C HIS A 106 -4.29 -0.67 -14.60
N GLU A 107 -5.11 0.19 -15.19
CA GLU A 107 -4.79 1.61 -15.40
C GLU A 107 -4.34 2.33 -14.12
N GLY A 108 -4.85 1.96 -12.94
CA GLY A 108 -4.38 2.48 -11.67
C GLY A 108 -2.89 2.22 -11.43
N HIS A 109 -2.39 1.01 -11.73
CA HIS A 109 -0.96 0.70 -11.64
C HIS A 109 -0.16 1.42 -12.73
N LEU A 110 -0.66 1.50 -13.96
CA LEU A 110 0.00 2.22 -15.04
C LEU A 110 0.12 3.72 -14.74
N SER A 111 -0.86 4.30 -14.07
CA SER A 111 -0.79 5.68 -13.56
C SER A 111 0.39 5.87 -12.59
N LEU A 112 0.63 4.93 -11.65
CA LEU A 112 1.80 4.98 -10.77
C LEU A 112 3.11 4.96 -11.57
N VAL A 113 3.21 4.09 -12.58
CA VAL A 113 4.39 3.99 -13.44
C VAL A 113 4.62 5.29 -14.23
N ARG A 114 3.56 5.92 -14.77
CA ARG A 114 3.68 7.23 -15.46
C ARG A 114 4.20 8.32 -14.54
N HIS A 115 3.69 8.40 -13.30
CA HIS A 115 4.18 9.36 -12.32
C HIS A 115 5.63 9.07 -11.93
N ALA A 116 5.99 7.80 -11.73
CA ALA A 116 7.36 7.40 -11.45
C ALA A 116 8.31 7.80 -12.59
N ALA A 117 7.93 7.58 -13.85
CA ALA A 117 8.71 7.95 -15.02
C ALA A 117 8.80 9.46 -15.25
N ALA A 118 7.87 10.24 -14.72
CA ALA A 118 7.94 11.70 -14.79
C ALA A 118 8.98 12.29 -13.83
N GLU A 119 9.27 11.60 -12.70
CA GLU A 119 10.16 12.09 -11.65
C GLU A 119 11.51 11.34 -11.57
N ASN A 120 11.68 10.24 -12.30
CA ASN A 120 12.89 9.41 -12.26
C ASN A 120 13.34 9.01 -13.66
N THR A 121 14.64 8.72 -13.80
CA THR A 121 15.21 8.23 -15.05
C THR A 121 14.83 6.77 -15.32
N ASP A 122 14.68 5.98 -14.27
CA ASP A 122 14.37 4.56 -14.28
C ASP A 122 13.17 4.25 -13.41
N VAL A 123 12.35 3.32 -13.85
CA VAL A 123 11.24 2.79 -13.06
C VAL A 123 11.45 1.28 -12.89
N PHE A 124 11.41 0.85 -11.65
CA PHE A 124 11.36 -0.56 -11.27
C PHE A 124 9.92 -0.91 -10.88
N VAL A 125 9.36 -1.88 -11.56
CA VAL A 125 8.05 -2.43 -11.22
C VAL A 125 8.26 -3.80 -10.58
N THR A 126 7.61 -4.06 -9.43
CA THR A 126 7.65 -5.42 -8.88
C THR A 126 6.34 -6.14 -9.18
N VAL A 127 6.44 -7.43 -9.48
CA VAL A 127 5.29 -8.33 -9.67
C VAL A 127 5.50 -9.51 -8.73
N TYR A 128 4.93 -9.42 -7.52
CA TYR A 128 5.08 -10.45 -6.50
C TYR A 128 3.83 -10.59 -5.61
N VAL A 129 3.13 -11.70 -5.75
CA VAL A 129 2.01 -12.04 -4.86
C VAL A 129 2.59 -12.48 -3.51
N ASN A 130 2.54 -11.57 -2.53
CA ASN A 130 3.14 -11.80 -1.22
C ASN A 130 2.22 -12.61 -0.30
N PRO A 131 2.53 -13.87 0.03
CA PRO A 131 1.63 -14.70 0.83
C PRO A 131 1.42 -14.21 2.26
N THR A 132 2.39 -13.49 2.86
CA THR A 132 2.31 -13.07 4.27
C THR A 132 1.29 -11.97 4.55
N GLN A 133 0.74 -11.34 3.52
CA GLN A 133 -0.32 -10.33 3.65
C GLN A 133 -1.73 -10.89 3.42
N PHE A 134 -1.86 -12.22 3.26
CA PHE A 134 -3.13 -12.90 3.13
C PHE A 134 -3.41 -13.73 4.38
N GLY A 135 -4.61 -13.56 4.93
CA GLY A 135 -5.11 -14.44 5.99
C GLY A 135 -5.44 -15.83 5.44
N LEU A 136 -5.67 -16.80 6.33
CA LEU A 136 -5.93 -18.20 5.97
C LEU A 136 -7.17 -18.38 5.06
N ASN A 137 -8.14 -17.47 5.16
CA ASN A 137 -9.41 -17.54 4.43
C ASN A 137 -9.49 -16.47 3.32
N GLU A 138 -8.37 -15.85 2.95
CA GLU A 138 -8.34 -14.86 1.87
C GLU A 138 -8.00 -15.48 0.51
N ASP A 139 -8.13 -14.68 -0.54
CA ASP A 139 -8.10 -15.07 -1.97
C ASP A 139 -6.69 -15.37 -2.53
N LEU A 140 -5.72 -15.75 -1.70
CA LEU A 140 -4.34 -16.01 -2.17
C LEU A 140 -4.27 -17.04 -3.30
N ALA A 141 -5.03 -18.14 -3.19
CA ALA A 141 -5.00 -19.22 -4.18
C ALA A 141 -5.65 -18.81 -5.52
N SER A 142 -6.68 -17.98 -5.46
CA SER A 142 -7.43 -17.48 -6.63
C SER A 142 -6.97 -16.09 -7.10
N TYR A 143 -5.96 -15.48 -6.45
CA TYR A 143 -5.48 -14.17 -6.86
C TYR A 143 -5.02 -14.17 -8.33
N PRO A 144 -5.47 -13.22 -9.17
CA PRO A 144 -5.20 -13.22 -10.59
C PRO A 144 -3.70 -13.25 -10.91
N LYS A 145 -3.30 -14.15 -11.83
CA LYS A 145 -1.92 -14.28 -12.32
C LYS A 145 -1.94 -14.05 -13.83
N THR A 146 -1.57 -12.87 -14.25
CA THR A 146 -1.71 -12.36 -15.62
C THR A 146 -0.37 -11.91 -16.19
N TRP A 147 0.68 -12.69 -15.96
CA TRP A 147 2.07 -12.31 -16.27
C TRP A 147 2.25 -11.81 -17.70
N GLU A 148 1.75 -12.53 -18.70
CA GLU A 148 1.92 -12.17 -20.10
C GLU A 148 1.23 -10.84 -20.42
N ALA A 149 -0.02 -10.66 -19.94
CA ALA A 149 -0.77 -9.41 -20.14
C ALA A 149 -0.13 -8.24 -19.37
N ASP A 150 0.38 -8.49 -18.15
CA ASP A 150 1.09 -7.48 -17.35
C ASP A 150 2.34 -6.99 -18.07
N MET A 151 3.13 -7.91 -18.65
CA MET A 151 4.35 -7.57 -19.39
C MET A 151 4.02 -6.83 -20.69
N GLU A 152 2.97 -7.22 -21.41
CA GLU A 152 2.52 -6.51 -22.61
C GLU A 152 2.12 -5.07 -22.27
N MET A 153 1.34 -4.86 -21.22
CA MET A 153 0.97 -3.51 -20.76
C MET A 153 2.19 -2.67 -20.39
N LEU A 154 3.17 -3.24 -19.67
CA LEU A 154 4.39 -2.52 -19.29
C LEU A 154 5.26 -2.18 -20.49
N HIS A 155 5.39 -3.09 -21.48
CA HIS A 155 6.15 -2.83 -22.69
C HIS A 155 5.51 -1.72 -23.55
N LYS A 156 4.18 -1.75 -23.69
CA LYS A 156 3.44 -0.70 -24.39
C LYS A 156 3.62 0.65 -23.70
N LEU A 157 3.44 0.69 -22.37
CA LEU A 157 3.65 1.91 -21.61
C LEU A 157 5.09 2.42 -21.71
N ASP A 158 6.11 1.53 -21.68
CA ASP A 158 7.51 1.93 -21.83
C ASP A 158 7.78 2.59 -23.19
N GLN A 159 7.15 2.13 -24.27
CA GLN A 159 7.23 2.76 -25.58
C GLN A 159 6.59 4.16 -25.60
N GLU A 160 5.43 4.30 -24.96
CA GLU A 160 4.76 5.61 -24.80
C GLU A 160 5.65 6.59 -24.02
N LEU A 161 6.24 6.15 -22.89
CA LEU A 161 7.15 6.96 -22.08
C LEU A 161 8.40 7.37 -22.83
N ALA A 162 9.00 6.45 -23.60
CA ALA A 162 10.14 6.76 -24.48
C ALA A 162 9.83 7.83 -25.50
N SER A 163 8.67 7.72 -26.15
CA SER A 163 8.21 8.68 -27.15
C SER A 163 7.95 10.07 -26.53
N ALA A 164 7.54 10.10 -25.27
CA ALA A 164 7.32 11.33 -24.51
C ALA A 164 8.61 11.90 -23.85
N GLY A 165 9.77 11.29 -24.05
CA GLY A 165 11.04 11.71 -23.43
C GLY A 165 11.06 11.62 -21.91
N LYS A 166 10.30 10.68 -21.35
CA LYS A 166 10.21 10.42 -19.90
C LYS A 166 11.20 9.32 -19.49
N GLY A 167 11.29 9.08 -18.17
CA GLY A 167 11.96 7.90 -17.64
C GLY A 167 11.37 6.60 -18.19
N ARG A 168 12.10 5.50 -18.05
CA ARG A 168 11.80 4.23 -18.70
C ARG A 168 11.51 3.15 -17.66
N VAL A 169 10.63 2.20 -18.00
CA VAL A 169 10.53 0.95 -17.24
C VAL A 169 11.77 0.11 -17.52
N SER A 170 12.78 0.22 -16.68
CA SER A 170 14.08 -0.43 -16.89
C SER A 170 14.18 -1.81 -16.26
N ALA A 171 13.39 -2.09 -15.23
CA ALA A 171 13.38 -3.40 -14.58
C ALA A 171 11.97 -3.83 -14.14
N VAL A 172 11.68 -5.10 -14.32
CA VAL A 172 10.58 -5.81 -13.66
C VAL A 172 11.20 -6.83 -12.71
N PHE A 173 10.91 -6.70 -11.42
CA PHE A 173 11.35 -7.66 -10.41
C PHE A 173 10.20 -8.63 -10.06
N ALA A 174 10.33 -9.86 -10.52
CA ALA A 174 9.35 -10.94 -10.32
C ALA A 174 9.98 -12.11 -9.54
N PRO A 175 10.24 -11.92 -8.22
CA PRO A 175 10.92 -12.91 -7.41
C PRO A 175 10.01 -14.09 -7.06
N SER A 176 10.63 -15.23 -6.79
CA SER A 176 9.95 -16.36 -6.16
C SER A 176 9.76 -16.11 -4.65
N THR A 177 8.82 -16.85 -4.04
CA THR A 177 8.66 -16.83 -2.58
C THR A 177 9.95 -17.26 -1.86
N LYS A 178 10.71 -18.21 -2.42
CA LYS A 178 12.01 -18.63 -1.88
C LYS A 178 13.05 -17.49 -1.96
N THR A 179 13.01 -16.68 -3.01
CA THR A 179 13.88 -15.48 -3.13
C THR A 179 13.54 -14.44 -2.06
N MET A 180 12.25 -14.21 -1.82
CA MET A 180 11.80 -13.21 -0.84
C MET A 180 11.90 -13.68 0.61
N TYR A 181 11.75 -14.98 0.87
CA TYR A 181 11.80 -15.61 2.21
C TYR A 181 12.80 -16.79 2.20
N PRO A 182 14.14 -16.51 2.15
CA PRO A 182 15.15 -17.52 1.89
C PRO A 182 15.40 -18.46 3.06
N THR A 183 15.17 -18.03 4.30
CA THR A 183 15.51 -18.79 5.51
C THR A 183 14.36 -19.63 6.04
N GLN A 184 13.12 -19.17 5.82
CA GLN A 184 11.91 -19.86 6.28
C GLN A 184 10.78 -19.68 5.27
N PRO A 185 9.87 -20.64 5.14
CA PRO A 185 8.61 -20.42 4.44
C PRO A 185 7.86 -19.25 5.07
N PRO A 186 7.14 -18.44 4.27
CA PRO A 186 6.34 -17.36 4.82
C PRO A 186 5.21 -17.91 5.68
N ASP A 187 5.06 -17.33 6.87
CA ASP A 187 4.02 -17.69 7.84
C ASP A 187 3.08 -16.50 8.03
N SER A 188 1.81 -16.68 7.67
CA SER A 188 0.75 -15.68 7.86
C SER A 188 -0.07 -15.89 9.14
N SER A 189 0.29 -16.85 9.99
CA SER A 189 -0.35 -17.03 11.29
C SER A 189 0.03 -15.91 12.28
N ILE A 190 -0.71 -15.82 13.38
CA ILE A 190 -0.40 -14.92 14.50
C ILE A 190 -0.15 -15.77 15.75
N PRO A 191 1.04 -15.63 16.39
CA PRO A 191 2.10 -14.64 16.16
C PRO A 191 3.00 -14.89 14.95
N GLY A 192 2.98 -16.08 14.33
CA GLY A 192 3.79 -16.46 13.17
C GLY A 192 5.27 -16.70 13.50
N VAL A 193 5.94 -17.46 12.62
CA VAL A 193 7.38 -17.74 12.71
C VAL A 193 8.11 -17.05 11.58
N GLY A 194 9.18 -16.32 11.91
CA GLY A 194 9.99 -15.59 10.92
C GLY A 194 10.39 -14.19 11.38
N SER A 195 10.96 -13.43 10.43
CA SER A 195 11.31 -12.02 10.65
C SER A 195 10.23 -11.15 10.03
N PHE A 196 9.61 -10.31 10.86
CA PHE A 196 8.53 -9.42 10.44
C PHE A 196 8.82 -7.97 10.82
N VAL A 197 8.23 -7.06 10.07
CA VAL A 197 8.11 -5.63 10.42
C VAL A 197 6.64 -5.39 10.75
N GLU A 198 6.38 -4.87 11.94
CA GLU A 198 5.03 -4.61 12.42
C GLU A 198 4.90 -3.16 12.87
N MET A 199 3.84 -2.50 12.41
CA MET A 199 3.58 -1.09 12.70
C MET A 199 2.39 -0.98 13.66
N ARG A 200 2.66 -0.79 14.96
CA ARG A 200 1.63 -0.68 16.00
C ARG A 200 1.48 0.77 16.48
N PRO A 201 0.27 1.20 16.85
CA PRO A 201 -1.03 0.52 16.72
C PRO A 201 -1.60 0.57 15.28
N LEU A 202 -1.06 1.44 14.41
CA LEU A 202 -1.54 1.80 13.08
C LEU A 202 -1.96 0.61 12.21
N GLY A 203 -1.19 -0.47 12.21
CA GLY A 203 -1.48 -1.69 11.46
C GLY A 203 -2.58 -2.58 12.05
N GLN A 204 -3.20 -2.19 13.19
CA GLN A 204 -4.22 -2.96 13.90
C GLN A 204 -5.60 -2.29 13.87
N LEU A 205 -5.68 -1.06 13.31
CA LEU A 205 -6.91 -0.30 13.18
C LEU A 205 -7.61 -0.60 11.85
N LEU A 206 -8.87 -0.26 11.71
CA LEU A 206 -9.66 -0.30 10.46
C LEU A 206 -9.42 -1.58 9.63
N GLU A 207 -8.78 -1.45 8.45
CA GLU A 207 -8.41 -2.62 7.62
C GLU A 207 -7.59 -3.66 8.40
N GLY A 208 -6.71 -3.22 9.30
CA GLY A 208 -5.90 -4.12 10.11
C GLY A 208 -6.69 -4.87 11.18
N ALA A 209 -7.83 -4.33 11.66
CA ALA A 209 -8.74 -5.03 12.54
C ALA A 209 -9.47 -6.16 11.79
N SER A 210 -9.93 -5.88 10.56
CA SER A 210 -10.58 -6.87 9.69
C SER A 210 -9.59 -7.91 9.11
N ARG A 211 -8.32 -7.52 8.95
CA ARG A 211 -7.25 -8.33 8.33
C ARG A 211 -5.96 -8.30 9.17
N PRO A 212 -5.91 -9.02 10.29
CA PRO A 212 -4.85 -8.84 11.32
C PRO A 212 -3.41 -9.09 10.85
N VAL A 213 -3.18 -9.89 9.80
CA VAL A 213 -1.84 -10.17 9.24
C VAL A 213 -1.45 -9.22 8.11
N PHE A 214 -2.42 -8.49 7.55
CA PHE A 214 -2.25 -7.76 6.30
C PHE A 214 -1.11 -6.74 6.37
N PHE A 215 -1.18 -5.78 7.30
CA PHE A 215 -0.17 -4.71 7.37
C PHE A 215 1.20 -5.20 7.85
N ARG A 216 1.26 -6.24 8.67
CA ARG A 216 2.53 -6.90 8.99
C ARG A 216 3.17 -7.48 7.72
N GLY A 217 2.37 -8.15 6.89
CA GLY A 217 2.83 -8.69 5.60
C GLY A 217 3.28 -7.60 4.65
N VAL A 218 2.49 -6.53 4.50
CA VAL A 218 2.80 -5.36 3.65
C VAL A 218 4.08 -4.66 4.12
N ALA A 219 4.19 -4.31 5.40
CA ALA A 219 5.38 -3.65 5.94
C ALA A 219 6.64 -4.50 5.74
N THR A 220 6.53 -5.82 5.97
CA THR A 220 7.65 -6.76 5.79
C THR A 220 8.09 -6.84 4.34
N VAL A 221 7.18 -7.03 3.38
CA VAL A 221 7.53 -7.14 1.97
C VAL A 221 8.05 -5.81 1.42
N CYS A 222 7.45 -4.69 1.79
CA CYS A 222 7.92 -3.37 1.37
C CYS A 222 9.33 -3.07 1.91
N MET A 223 9.61 -3.37 3.18
CA MET A 223 10.96 -3.23 3.74
C MET A 223 11.98 -4.05 2.94
N LYS A 224 11.65 -5.30 2.57
CA LYS A 224 12.52 -6.14 1.73
C LYS A 224 12.72 -5.50 0.35
N LEU A 225 11.66 -5.05 -0.31
CA LEU A 225 11.72 -4.43 -1.63
C LEU A 225 12.54 -3.12 -1.61
N PHE A 226 12.38 -2.29 -0.58
CA PHE A 226 13.17 -1.05 -0.41
C PHE A 226 14.66 -1.35 -0.26
N ASN A 227 15.01 -2.37 0.52
CA ASN A 227 16.41 -2.81 0.66
C ASN A 227 16.98 -3.49 -0.60
N ILE A 228 16.14 -4.14 -1.41
CA ILE A 228 16.58 -4.82 -2.64
C ILE A 228 16.76 -3.82 -3.76
N CYS A 229 15.75 -2.97 -3.99
CA CYS A 229 15.69 -2.03 -5.11
C CYS A 229 16.42 -0.71 -4.82
N ALA A 230 16.58 -0.34 -3.54
CA ALA A 230 17.18 0.93 -3.10
C ALA A 230 16.71 2.14 -3.92
N PRO A 231 15.37 2.41 -4.00
CA PRO A 231 14.83 3.47 -4.83
C PRO A 231 15.03 4.84 -4.18
N GLU A 232 15.12 5.92 -4.97
CA GLU A 232 14.99 7.29 -4.49
C GLU A 232 13.53 7.63 -4.14
N ARG A 233 12.56 7.03 -4.86
CA ARG A 233 11.12 7.24 -4.62
C ARG A 233 10.35 5.96 -4.78
N ALA A 234 9.33 5.76 -3.94
CA ALA A 234 8.35 4.68 -4.10
C ALA A 234 6.94 5.25 -4.26
N TYR A 235 6.15 4.66 -5.15
CA TYR A 235 4.85 5.15 -5.57
C TYR A 235 3.74 4.21 -5.12
N PHE A 236 2.75 4.77 -4.42
CA PHE A 236 1.61 4.04 -3.89
C PHE A 236 0.30 4.74 -4.27
N GLY A 237 -0.74 3.96 -4.50
CA GLY A 237 -2.07 4.50 -4.77
C GLY A 237 -2.78 4.95 -3.49
N GLN A 238 -3.42 6.11 -3.51
CA GLN A 238 -4.22 6.63 -2.41
C GLN A 238 -5.37 5.69 -2.04
N LYS A 239 -5.85 4.87 -2.98
CA LYS A 239 -6.94 3.91 -2.72
C LYS A 239 -6.71 3.08 -1.45
N ASP A 240 -5.48 2.68 -1.20
CA ASP A 240 -5.08 1.91 -0.02
C ASP A 240 -4.50 2.87 1.04
N VAL A 241 -5.32 3.85 1.48
CA VAL A 241 -4.87 4.99 2.29
C VAL A 241 -4.20 4.59 3.60
N GLN A 242 -4.70 3.60 4.32
CA GLN A 242 -4.05 3.11 5.55
C GLN A 242 -2.70 2.45 5.23
N GLN A 243 -2.57 1.74 4.10
CA GLN A 243 -1.28 1.26 3.63
C GLN A 243 -0.30 2.42 3.43
N THR A 244 -0.77 3.55 2.86
CA THR A 244 0.11 4.72 2.70
C THR A 244 0.57 5.29 4.03
N ALA A 245 -0.29 5.34 5.04
CA ALA A 245 0.07 5.77 6.40
C ALA A 245 1.09 4.81 7.05
N VAL A 246 0.87 3.49 6.92
CA VAL A 246 1.81 2.44 7.38
C VAL A 246 3.19 2.60 6.73
N ILE A 247 3.25 2.76 5.42
CA ILE A 247 4.53 2.89 4.69
C ILE A 247 5.21 4.23 5.00
N ARG A 248 4.48 5.33 5.13
CA ARG A 248 5.04 6.62 5.55
C ARG A 248 5.69 6.51 6.92
N LYS A 249 5.01 5.88 7.88
CA LYS A 249 5.54 5.62 9.21
C LYS A 249 6.77 4.69 9.15
N LEU A 250 6.74 3.62 8.35
CA LEU A 250 7.87 2.73 8.13
C LEU A 250 9.11 3.48 7.64
N ILE A 251 8.97 4.32 6.61
CA ILE A 251 10.08 5.11 6.06
C ILE A 251 10.67 6.03 7.13
N LYS A 252 9.82 6.71 7.90
CA LYS A 252 10.22 7.63 8.96
C LYS A 252 10.91 6.92 10.12
N ASP A 253 10.31 5.87 10.66
CA ASP A 253 10.80 5.18 11.87
C ASP A 253 12.12 4.42 11.61
N PHE A 254 12.30 3.90 10.39
CA PHE A 254 13.52 3.18 10.01
C PHE A 254 14.54 4.05 9.27
N HIS A 255 14.31 5.37 9.20
CA HIS A 255 15.21 6.33 8.55
C HIS A 255 15.62 5.91 7.12
N LEU A 256 14.66 5.39 6.34
CA LEU A 256 14.95 4.97 4.97
C LEU A 256 15.24 6.20 4.11
N ASN A 257 16.36 6.16 3.38
CA ASN A 257 16.78 7.25 2.51
C ASN A 257 16.01 7.22 1.17
N MET A 258 14.71 7.48 1.23
CA MET A 258 13.81 7.49 0.09
C MET A 258 12.58 8.36 0.38
N GLU A 259 11.92 8.80 -0.68
CA GLU A 259 10.67 9.54 -0.59
C GLU A 259 9.49 8.65 -1.00
N MET A 260 8.34 8.87 -0.37
CA MET A 260 7.08 8.26 -0.79
C MET A 260 6.24 9.24 -1.59
N ARG A 261 5.69 8.78 -2.71
CA ARG A 261 4.68 9.49 -3.50
C ARG A 261 3.35 8.77 -3.42
N ILE A 262 2.30 9.52 -3.09
CA ILE A 262 0.92 9.02 -3.06
C ILE A 262 0.20 9.58 -4.29
N ILE A 263 -0.29 8.69 -5.13
CA ILE A 263 -0.96 9.06 -6.38
C ILE A 263 -2.47 8.91 -6.19
N PRO A 264 -3.27 9.88 -6.62
CA PRO A 264 -4.72 9.85 -6.48
C PRO A 264 -5.34 8.56 -7.02
N THR A 265 -6.44 8.14 -6.39
CA THR A 265 -7.18 6.94 -6.79
C THR A 265 -7.69 7.07 -8.23
N SER A 266 -7.26 6.16 -9.11
CA SER A 266 -7.85 6.03 -10.44
C SER A 266 -9.23 5.38 -10.34
N ARG A 267 -10.19 5.91 -11.09
CA ARG A 267 -11.61 5.51 -11.01
C ARG A 267 -12.18 5.25 -12.39
N GLU A 268 -13.20 4.41 -12.43
CA GLU A 268 -14.07 4.31 -13.59
C GLU A 268 -14.97 5.55 -13.72
N PRO A 269 -15.58 5.80 -14.89
CA PRO A 269 -16.38 7.01 -15.12
C PRO A 269 -17.53 7.23 -14.13
N ASP A 270 -18.07 6.17 -13.55
CA ASP A 270 -19.14 6.22 -12.54
C ASP A 270 -18.64 6.40 -11.10
N GLY A 271 -17.31 6.42 -10.91
CA GLY A 271 -16.67 6.67 -9.62
C GLY A 271 -16.12 5.43 -8.90
N LEU A 272 -16.36 4.21 -9.41
CA LEU A 272 -15.79 3.01 -8.79
C LEU A 272 -14.26 3.06 -8.83
N ALA A 273 -13.61 2.86 -7.69
CA ALA A 273 -12.16 2.78 -7.61
C ALA A 273 -11.64 1.54 -8.35
N LEU A 274 -10.60 1.73 -9.18
CA LEU A 274 -9.98 0.62 -9.90
C LEU A 274 -9.28 -0.34 -8.94
N SER A 275 -9.49 -1.63 -9.15
CA SER A 275 -8.91 -2.72 -8.35
C SER A 275 -8.78 -3.97 -9.19
N SER A 276 -7.69 -4.73 -8.97
CA SER A 276 -7.53 -6.07 -9.57
C SER A 276 -8.66 -7.03 -9.17
N ARG A 277 -9.35 -6.77 -8.06
CA ARG A 277 -10.48 -7.57 -7.60
C ARG A 277 -11.81 -7.22 -8.27
N ASN A 278 -11.90 -6.14 -9.04
CA ASN A 278 -13.15 -5.79 -9.73
C ASN A 278 -13.57 -6.85 -10.74
N VAL A 279 -12.66 -7.67 -11.24
CA VAL A 279 -12.93 -8.80 -12.16
C VAL A 279 -13.86 -9.86 -11.54
N TYR A 280 -13.98 -9.92 -10.21
CA TYR A 280 -14.87 -10.85 -9.52
C TYR A 280 -16.31 -10.35 -9.40
N LEU A 281 -16.59 -9.07 -9.67
CA LEU A 281 -17.88 -8.46 -9.34
C LEU A 281 -19.03 -9.00 -10.20
N GLY A 282 -18.80 -9.21 -11.50
CA GLY A 282 -19.88 -9.45 -12.43
C GLY A 282 -20.80 -8.22 -12.59
N ALA A 283 -21.72 -8.25 -13.53
CA ALA A 283 -22.54 -7.08 -13.88
C ALA A 283 -23.40 -6.58 -12.72
N ARG A 284 -24.11 -7.49 -12.02
CA ARG A 284 -25.06 -7.16 -10.96
C ARG A 284 -24.37 -6.51 -9.76
N ARG A 285 -23.29 -7.13 -9.22
CA ARG A 285 -22.55 -6.57 -8.08
C ARG A 285 -21.78 -5.31 -8.47
N ARG A 286 -21.29 -5.24 -9.73
CA ARG A 286 -20.62 -4.06 -10.27
C ARG A 286 -21.53 -2.83 -10.27
N ALA A 287 -22.81 -3.00 -10.63
CA ALA A 287 -23.78 -1.91 -10.64
C ALA A 287 -24.07 -1.34 -9.24
N VAL A 288 -24.03 -2.19 -8.19
CA VAL A 288 -24.27 -1.78 -6.80
C VAL A 288 -22.96 -1.35 -6.11
N GLY A 289 -21.80 -1.84 -6.56
CA GLY A 289 -20.50 -1.61 -5.92
C GLY A 289 -20.07 -0.13 -5.81
N ILE A 290 -20.69 0.78 -6.58
CA ILE A 290 -20.48 2.22 -6.45
C ILE A 290 -21.05 2.83 -5.16
N VAL A 291 -21.86 2.07 -4.40
CA VAL A 291 -22.49 2.54 -3.14
C VAL A 291 -21.48 3.15 -2.19
N LEU A 292 -20.30 2.54 -2.05
CA LEU A 292 -19.26 3.05 -1.15
C LEU A 292 -18.76 4.44 -1.59
N ASN A 293 -18.44 4.63 -2.87
CA ASN A 293 -18.01 5.92 -3.37
C ASN A 293 -19.12 6.99 -3.19
N GLN A 294 -20.36 6.63 -3.48
CA GLN A 294 -21.50 7.55 -3.29
C GLN A 294 -21.70 7.92 -1.82
N ALA A 295 -21.56 6.98 -0.89
CA ALA A 295 -21.60 7.20 0.55
C ALA A 295 -20.51 8.19 0.99
N LEU A 296 -19.26 7.93 0.61
CA LEU A 296 -18.13 8.79 0.95
C LEU A 296 -18.28 10.21 0.36
N ARG A 297 -18.81 10.34 -0.87
CA ARG A 297 -19.10 11.65 -1.47
C ARG A 297 -20.17 12.43 -0.71
N ARG A 298 -21.16 11.77 -0.13
CA ARG A 298 -22.18 12.43 0.71
C ARG A 298 -21.55 12.97 2.00
N ALA A 299 -20.66 12.20 2.62
CA ALA A 299 -19.92 12.67 3.80
C ALA A 299 -18.95 13.83 3.45
N GLU A 300 -18.23 13.74 2.35
CA GLU A 300 -17.37 14.82 1.84
C GLU A 300 -18.16 16.14 1.66
N ALA A 301 -19.39 16.05 1.13
CA ALA A 301 -20.25 17.20 0.93
C ALA A 301 -20.59 17.92 2.27
N GLN A 302 -20.78 17.16 3.37
CA GLN A 302 -20.98 17.75 4.70
C GLN A 302 -19.75 18.50 5.20
N TYR A 303 -18.57 17.91 5.02
CA TYR A 303 -17.31 18.59 5.36
C TYR A 303 -17.14 19.90 4.57
N LYS A 304 -17.39 19.86 3.26
CA LYS A 304 -17.35 21.05 2.39
C LYS A 304 -18.41 22.09 2.75
N ALA A 305 -19.53 21.67 3.34
CA ALA A 305 -20.57 22.55 3.88
C ALA A 305 -20.22 23.13 5.27
N GLY A 306 -19.00 22.90 5.77
CA GLY A 306 -18.50 23.44 7.03
C GLY A 306 -18.76 22.57 8.26
N LYS A 307 -19.31 21.36 8.10
CA LYS A 307 -19.46 20.43 9.23
C LYS A 307 -18.09 19.88 9.65
N ARG A 308 -17.91 19.69 10.97
CA ARG A 308 -16.67 19.18 11.56
C ARG A 308 -16.89 18.02 12.51
N LEU A 309 -18.08 17.89 13.10
CA LEU A 309 -18.40 16.78 13.99
C LEU A 309 -18.55 15.49 13.18
N ARG A 310 -17.97 14.40 13.68
CA ARG A 310 -18.01 13.07 13.07
C ARG A 310 -19.43 12.63 12.71
N GLY A 311 -20.37 12.78 13.65
CA GLY A 311 -21.76 12.40 13.43
C GLY A 311 -22.40 13.16 12.26
N ASP A 312 -22.19 14.47 12.17
CA ASP A 312 -22.73 15.31 11.08
C ASP A 312 -22.16 14.91 9.72
N ILE A 313 -20.87 14.54 9.68
CA ILE A 313 -20.18 14.17 8.45
C ILE A 313 -20.58 12.76 8.02
N LEU A 314 -20.55 11.77 8.93
CA LEU A 314 -20.74 10.37 8.56
C LEU A 314 -22.20 9.96 8.38
N TRP A 315 -23.16 10.61 9.08
CA TRP A 315 -24.56 10.18 9.02
C TRP A 315 -25.11 10.05 7.61
N PRO A 316 -24.92 11.01 6.66
CA PRO A 316 -25.46 10.89 5.30
C PRO A 316 -24.80 9.76 4.48
N ALA A 317 -23.60 9.31 4.86
CA ALA A 317 -22.95 8.17 4.23
C ALA A 317 -23.55 6.85 4.73
N VAL A 318 -23.78 6.73 6.04
CA VAL A 318 -24.43 5.57 6.66
C VAL A 318 -25.85 5.43 6.13
N ASP A 319 -26.65 6.49 6.20
CA ASP A 319 -28.02 6.52 5.67
C ASP A 319 -28.11 6.08 4.20
N HIS A 320 -27.15 6.51 3.36
CA HIS A 320 -27.11 6.06 1.96
C HIS A 320 -26.80 4.57 1.83
N GLY A 321 -25.88 4.05 2.63
CA GLY A 321 -25.57 2.61 2.66
C GLY A 321 -26.78 1.78 3.04
N ASP A 322 -27.46 2.15 4.13
CA ASP A 322 -28.65 1.49 4.67
C ASP A 322 -29.82 1.55 3.68
N ALA A 323 -30.09 2.73 3.09
CA ALA A 323 -31.14 2.87 2.08
C ALA A 323 -30.87 2.03 0.84
N THR A 324 -29.60 1.93 0.40
CA THR A 324 -29.24 1.09 -0.74
C THR A 324 -29.39 -0.40 -0.40
N LEU A 325 -28.97 -0.81 0.79
CA LEU A 325 -29.15 -2.19 1.25
C LEU A 325 -30.63 -2.56 1.31
N LEU A 326 -31.48 -1.73 1.92
CA LEU A 326 -32.91 -1.93 1.98
C LEU A 326 -33.53 -2.04 0.57
N ALA A 327 -33.11 -1.21 -0.37
CA ALA A 327 -33.56 -1.29 -1.75
C ALA A 327 -33.20 -2.62 -2.41
N GLN A 328 -31.98 -3.16 -2.13
CA GLN A 328 -31.61 -4.49 -2.62
C GLN A 328 -32.43 -5.61 -1.95
N GLU A 329 -32.69 -5.52 -0.65
CA GLU A 329 -33.47 -6.53 0.08
C GLU A 329 -34.92 -6.63 -0.39
N THR A 330 -35.50 -5.55 -0.93
CA THR A 330 -36.86 -5.54 -1.48
C THR A 330 -36.96 -6.16 -2.89
N MET A 331 -35.81 -6.39 -3.55
CA MET A 331 -35.77 -7.04 -4.87
C MET A 331 -35.81 -8.56 -4.77
N GLU A 332 -36.26 -9.21 -5.84
CA GLU A 332 -36.18 -10.67 -5.97
C GLU A 332 -34.71 -11.15 -5.93
N PRO A 333 -34.45 -12.33 -5.33
CA PRO A 333 -33.10 -12.90 -5.23
C PRO A 333 -32.33 -12.95 -6.56
N SER A 334 -33.04 -13.21 -7.65
CA SER A 334 -32.50 -13.27 -9.01
C SER A 334 -32.09 -11.92 -9.59
N ARG A 335 -32.38 -10.80 -8.91
CA ARG A 335 -32.12 -9.44 -9.40
C ARG A 335 -31.27 -8.60 -8.46
N ARG A 336 -31.18 -8.96 -7.18
CA ARG A 336 -30.46 -8.19 -6.15
C ARG A 336 -28.98 -8.50 -6.05
N ALA A 337 -28.20 -7.55 -5.59
CA ALA A 337 -26.80 -7.74 -5.16
C ALA A 337 -26.64 -7.30 -3.70
N LYS A 338 -26.60 -8.25 -2.79
CA LYS A 338 -26.41 -7.96 -1.36
C LYS A 338 -24.97 -7.57 -1.05
N PHE A 339 -24.82 -6.69 -0.06
CA PHE A 339 -23.53 -6.32 0.50
C PHE A 339 -23.61 -6.10 2.00
N GLU A 340 -22.48 -6.11 2.66
CA GLU A 340 -22.30 -5.75 4.07
C GLU A 340 -21.42 -4.50 4.13
N VAL A 341 -21.77 -3.52 4.96
CA VAL A 341 -20.89 -2.40 5.29
C VAL A 341 -19.97 -2.89 6.40
N ASP A 342 -18.67 -2.97 6.12
CA ASP A 342 -17.68 -3.38 7.12
C ASP A 342 -17.35 -2.21 8.06
N TYR A 343 -17.05 -1.04 7.48
CA TYR A 343 -16.92 0.20 8.23
C TYR A 343 -17.07 1.43 7.32
N ILE A 344 -17.42 2.58 7.94
CA ILE A 344 -17.23 3.94 7.43
C ILE A 344 -16.56 4.73 8.54
N SER A 345 -15.42 5.32 8.26
CA SER A 345 -14.48 5.90 9.22
C SER A 345 -14.15 7.35 8.88
N LEU A 346 -13.98 8.16 9.91
CA LEU A 346 -13.39 9.49 9.85
C LEU A 346 -12.19 9.51 10.80
N ALA A 347 -10.98 9.52 10.25
CA ALA A 347 -9.76 9.27 11.00
C ALA A 347 -8.72 10.38 10.83
N ASP A 348 -7.82 10.51 11.82
CA ASP A 348 -6.63 11.36 11.73
C ASP A 348 -5.72 10.88 10.60
N PRO A 349 -5.19 11.76 9.74
CA PRO A 349 -4.42 11.36 8.57
C PRO A 349 -3.07 10.71 8.85
N ASP A 350 -2.53 10.86 10.06
CA ASP A 350 -1.23 10.30 10.45
C ASP A 350 -1.35 9.04 11.29
N THR A 351 -2.32 9.01 12.22
CA THR A 351 -2.50 7.90 13.17
C THR A 351 -3.53 6.88 12.72
N MET A 352 -4.46 7.27 11.82
CA MET A 352 -5.64 6.49 11.41
C MET A 352 -6.57 6.14 12.58
N GLU A 353 -6.43 6.81 13.72
CA GLU A 353 -7.38 6.75 14.82
C GLU A 353 -8.63 7.55 14.50
N GLU A 354 -9.78 7.03 14.93
CA GLU A 354 -11.05 7.74 14.75
C GLU A 354 -11.04 9.09 15.46
N VAL A 355 -11.59 10.11 14.79
CA VAL A 355 -11.72 11.45 15.36
C VAL A 355 -13.19 11.82 15.57
N ASP A 356 -13.52 12.42 16.71
CA ASP A 356 -14.87 12.94 16.97
C ASP A 356 -15.13 14.28 16.27
N GLN A 357 -14.06 15.01 16.01
CA GLN A 357 -14.10 16.30 15.31
C GLN A 357 -12.88 16.46 14.41
N VAL A 358 -13.08 16.95 13.19
CA VAL A 358 -11.99 17.25 12.26
C VAL A 358 -11.23 18.49 12.73
N ASP A 359 -9.91 18.37 12.80
CA ASP A 359 -8.98 19.50 12.98
C ASP A 359 -8.77 20.19 11.62
N ASP A 360 -9.19 21.44 11.50
CA ASP A 360 -9.08 22.23 10.26
C ASP A 360 -7.62 22.41 9.79
N THR A 361 -6.65 22.28 10.67
CA THR A 361 -5.22 22.42 10.30
C THR A 361 -4.65 21.15 9.69
N LYS A 362 -5.26 19.99 9.96
CA LYS A 362 -4.80 18.67 9.50
C LYS A 362 -5.68 18.06 8.42
N GLY A 363 -6.97 18.39 8.43
CA GLY A 363 -7.98 17.65 7.69
C GLY A 363 -8.29 16.28 8.29
N ALA A 364 -8.79 15.34 7.48
CA ALA A 364 -9.07 13.97 7.93
C ALA A 364 -9.03 12.98 6.76
N ILE A 365 -8.99 11.71 7.08
CA ILE A 365 -9.22 10.62 6.14
C ILE A 365 -10.64 10.09 6.31
N LEU A 366 -11.44 10.22 5.27
CA LEU A 366 -12.74 9.59 5.18
C LEU A 366 -12.56 8.30 4.40
N SER A 367 -12.78 7.15 5.02
CA SER A 367 -12.56 5.83 4.40
C SER A 367 -13.68 4.86 4.70
N GLY A 368 -13.77 3.79 3.92
CA GLY A 368 -14.76 2.76 4.15
C GLY A 368 -14.46 1.48 3.41
N ALA A 369 -15.16 0.44 3.83
CA ALA A 369 -15.14 -0.87 3.19
C ALA A 369 -16.55 -1.46 3.13
N VAL A 370 -16.86 -2.08 2.00
CA VAL A 370 -18.07 -2.89 1.81
C VAL A 370 -17.69 -4.25 1.25
N LYS A 371 -18.41 -5.29 1.65
CA LYS A 371 -18.23 -6.65 1.18
C LYS A 371 -19.43 -7.05 0.33
N MET A 372 -19.22 -7.12 -0.97
CA MET A 372 -20.22 -7.68 -1.88
C MET A 372 -20.35 -9.18 -1.65
N LEU A 373 -21.54 -9.64 -1.33
CA LEU A 373 -21.83 -11.04 -1.03
C LEU A 373 -21.93 -11.88 -2.32
N PRO A 374 -21.85 -13.22 -2.22
CA PRO A 374 -22.14 -14.11 -3.34
C PRO A 374 -23.49 -13.80 -4.00
N ILE A 375 -23.57 -13.99 -5.30
CA ILE A 375 -24.82 -13.82 -6.06
C ILE A 375 -25.78 -14.95 -5.69
N GLU A 376 -26.99 -14.56 -5.28
CA GLU A 376 -28.10 -15.46 -5.11
C GLU A 376 -28.75 -15.70 -6.49
N GLU A 377 -29.27 -16.85 -6.77
CA GLU A 377 -30.06 -17.19 -7.98
C GLU A 377 -29.50 -16.51 -9.27
N PRO A 378 -28.34 -16.92 -9.78
CA PRO A 378 -27.79 -16.38 -11.02
C PRO A 378 -28.75 -16.69 -12.19
N GLN A 379 -28.89 -15.72 -13.10
CA GLN A 379 -29.71 -15.88 -14.31
C GLN A 379 -28.92 -16.56 -15.41
N GLU A 380 -29.62 -17.17 -16.36
CA GLU A 380 -29.02 -17.68 -17.57
C GLU A 380 -28.39 -16.51 -18.36
N ASP A 381 -27.19 -16.71 -18.85
CA ASP A 381 -26.39 -15.70 -19.57
C ASP A 381 -25.95 -14.47 -18.74
N GLU A 382 -26.08 -14.48 -17.42
CA GLU A 382 -25.58 -13.39 -16.58
C GLU A 382 -24.04 -13.35 -16.52
N GLU A 383 -23.46 -12.16 -16.72
CA GLU A 383 -22.03 -11.93 -16.48
C GLU A 383 -21.77 -11.92 -14.97
N LEU A 384 -21.19 -13.01 -14.45
CA LEU A 384 -20.99 -13.28 -13.02
C LEU A 384 -19.60 -12.87 -12.50
N GLY A 385 -18.71 -12.48 -13.40
CA GLY A 385 -17.28 -12.24 -13.08
C GLY A 385 -16.50 -13.53 -12.83
N VAL A 386 -15.21 -13.38 -12.60
CA VAL A 386 -14.33 -14.50 -12.28
C VAL A 386 -14.81 -15.20 -11.00
N GLY A 387 -14.87 -16.53 -11.04
CA GLY A 387 -15.40 -17.33 -9.92
C GLY A 387 -16.92 -17.46 -9.87
N GLY A 388 -17.62 -17.16 -10.98
CA GLY A 388 -19.04 -17.45 -11.14
C GLY A 388 -19.95 -16.77 -10.11
N GLY A 389 -19.59 -15.57 -9.65
CA GLY A 389 -20.38 -14.81 -8.67
C GLY A 389 -20.31 -15.32 -7.23
N GLN A 390 -19.58 -16.41 -6.96
CA GLN A 390 -19.56 -17.04 -5.63
C GLN A 390 -18.46 -16.50 -4.70
N ILE A 391 -17.45 -15.83 -5.23
CA ILE A 391 -16.38 -15.23 -4.44
C ILE A 391 -16.87 -13.89 -3.86
N PRO A 392 -16.89 -13.71 -2.52
CA PRO A 392 -17.18 -12.41 -1.93
C PRO A 392 -16.11 -11.39 -2.34
N VAL A 393 -16.52 -10.16 -2.65
CA VAL A 393 -15.60 -9.11 -3.10
C VAL A 393 -15.61 -7.96 -2.11
N ARG A 394 -14.48 -7.72 -1.46
CA ARG A 394 -14.32 -6.58 -0.56
C ARG A 394 -13.82 -5.36 -1.34
N LEU A 395 -14.61 -4.32 -1.35
CA LEU A 395 -14.31 -3.03 -1.95
C LEU A 395 -13.91 -2.06 -0.86
N ILE A 396 -12.81 -1.34 -1.07
CA ILE A 396 -12.35 -0.24 -0.22
C ILE A 396 -12.23 1.03 -1.02
N ASP A 397 -12.51 2.15 -0.38
CA ASP A 397 -12.36 3.47 -0.97
C ASP A 397 -12.09 4.51 0.11
N ASN A 398 -11.60 5.69 -0.30
CA ASN A 398 -11.39 6.81 0.61
C ASN A 398 -11.43 8.15 -0.12
N ILE A 399 -11.59 9.20 0.69
CA ILE A 399 -11.45 10.60 0.31
C ILE A 399 -10.57 11.28 1.36
N VAL A 400 -9.55 11.99 0.94
CA VAL A 400 -8.79 12.87 1.81
C VAL A 400 -9.55 14.19 1.93
N LEU A 401 -9.90 14.55 3.15
CA LEU A 401 -10.48 15.84 3.48
C LEU A 401 -9.32 16.80 3.78
N ASP A 402 -9.03 17.68 2.84
CA ASP A 402 -7.90 18.61 2.97
C ASP A 402 -8.10 19.60 4.11
N PRO A 403 -7.02 20.10 4.73
CA PRO A 403 -7.07 21.21 5.68
C PRO A 403 -7.81 22.42 5.12
N VAL A 404 -8.56 23.11 5.99
CA VAL A 404 -9.22 24.38 5.61
C VAL A 404 -8.20 25.51 5.74
N LYS A 405 -8.00 26.23 4.64
CA LYS A 405 -7.07 27.36 4.56
C LYS A 405 -7.66 28.64 5.16
#